data_1e53f51492c77f568e2d89acd664c327
#
_entry.id   1e53f51492c77f568e2d89acd664c327
#
_cell.length_a   1.000
_cell.length_b   1.000
_cell.length_c   1.000
_cell.angle_alpha   90.00
_cell.angle_beta   90.00
_cell.angle_gamma   90.00
#
_symmetry.space_group_name_H-M   'P 1'
#
loop_
_entity.id
_entity.type
_entity.pdbx_description
1 polymer ?
#
loop_
_entity_poly.entity_id
_entity_poly.type
_entity_poly.pdbx_seq_one_letter_code
_entity_poly.pdbx_strand_id
1 'polypeptide(L)'
;MYAVKRILVPVDYSEVSRAAVSAALGLAAANGARVWVLHVQKGLDEKLNDRIVSAPNEHVIERGIDADEQALRDLVALEVTRASQAGRDYSAVPVEVRVSGGDWLGVAVDMVRELELDLIVTGTHGPKGLEGLLLGSVSERLVSKATCSVFVVKPQGYPYLRD
;
A
#
# COMPACT_ATOMS: atom_id res chain seq x y z
N MET A 1 21.07 -14.10 7.82
CA MET A 1 21.07 -12.76 7.19
C MET A 1 19.61 -12.42 6.86
N TYR A 2 19.07 -11.31 7.37
CA TYR A 2 17.72 -10.90 7.05
C TYR A 2 17.65 -10.44 5.58
N ALA A 3 16.85 -11.11 4.78
CA ALA A 3 16.72 -10.81 3.36
C ALA A 3 15.28 -10.34 3.07
N VAL A 4 15.14 -9.15 2.49
CA VAL A 4 13.85 -8.63 2.03
C VAL A 4 13.66 -9.08 0.58
N LYS A 5 12.65 -9.91 0.35
CA LYS A 5 12.30 -10.45 -0.98
C LYS A 5 10.84 -10.15 -1.38
N ARG A 6 9.96 -9.93 -0.41
CA ARG A 6 8.52 -9.78 -0.62
C ARG A 6 8.02 -8.61 0.23
N ILE A 7 7.63 -7.53 -0.43
CA ILE A 7 7.27 -6.26 0.19
C ILE A 7 5.79 -5.96 -0.05
N LEU A 8 5.04 -5.63 1.00
CA LEU A 8 3.68 -5.10 0.93
C LEU A 8 3.67 -3.59 1.12
N VAL A 9 2.89 -2.89 0.31
CA VAL A 9 2.67 -1.45 0.45
C VAL A 9 1.16 -1.17 0.47
N PRO A 10 0.55 -0.99 1.64
CA PRO A 10 -0.82 -0.51 1.73
C PRO A 10 -0.88 0.96 1.29
N VAL A 11 -1.85 1.30 0.44
CA VAL A 11 -2.04 2.66 -0.08
C VAL A 11 -3.46 3.16 0.09
N ASP A 12 -3.59 4.46 0.35
CA ASP A 12 -4.85 5.20 0.45
C ASP A 12 -4.90 6.40 -0.50
N TYR A 13 -4.00 6.41 -1.50
CA TYR A 13 -3.80 7.48 -2.48
C TYR A 13 -3.30 8.81 -1.90
N SER A 14 -3.00 8.89 -0.61
CA SER A 14 -2.37 10.07 0.00
C SER A 14 -0.93 10.26 -0.51
N GLU A 15 -0.41 11.46 -0.37
CA GLU A 15 0.97 11.78 -0.72
C GLU A 15 1.98 10.95 0.10
N VAL A 16 1.64 10.66 1.35
CA VAL A 16 2.45 9.84 2.26
C VAL A 16 2.48 8.39 1.81
N SER A 17 1.35 7.81 1.38
CA SER A 17 1.33 6.44 0.83
C SER A 17 2.08 6.35 -0.51
N ARG A 18 2.09 7.41 -1.32
CA ARG A 18 2.91 7.48 -2.55
C ARG A 18 4.40 7.47 -2.22
N ALA A 19 4.82 8.20 -1.17
CA ALA A 19 6.20 8.15 -0.70
C ALA A 19 6.59 6.75 -0.22
N ALA A 20 5.65 6.00 0.40
CA ALA A 20 5.87 4.60 0.76
C ALA A 20 6.07 3.70 -0.47
N VAL A 21 5.29 3.89 -1.55
CA VAL A 21 5.49 3.17 -2.82
C VAL A 21 6.89 3.46 -3.40
N SER A 22 7.28 4.72 -3.46
CA SER A 22 8.62 5.10 -3.96
C SER A 22 9.75 4.47 -3.13
N ALA A 23 9.63 4.46 -1.80
CA ALA A 23 10.60 3.81 -0.92
C ALA A 23 10.65 2.28 -1.12
N ALA A 24 9.49 1.65 -1.25
CA ALA A 24 9.39 0.20 -1.49
C ALA A 24 10.03 -0.21 -2.83
N LEU A 25 9.82 0.57 -3.90
CA LEU A 25 10.46 0.34 -5.20
C LEU A 25 11.99 0.42 -5.08
N GLY A 26 12.51 1.42 -4.34
CA GLY A 26 13.94 1.55 -4.09
C GLY A 26 14.52 0.37 -3.31
N LEU A 27 13.82 -0.06 -2.24
CA LEU A 27 14.21 -1.23 -1.46
C LEU A 27 14.17 -2.51 -2.32
N ALA A 28 13.13 -2.66 -3.15
CA ALA A 28 12.98 -3.81 -4.02
C ALA A 28 14.08 -3.87 -5.09
N ALA A 29 14.42 -2.75 -5.73
CA ALA A 29 15.50 -2.67 -6.71
C ALA A 29 16.85 -3.08 -6.08
N ALA A 30 17.13 -2.60 -4.86
CA ALA A 30 18.38 -2.89 -4.16
C ALA A 30 18.50 -4.36 -3.70
N ASN A 31 17.38 -5.04 -3.44
CA ASN A 31 17.34 -6.38 -2.86
C ASN A 31 16.90 -7.49 -3.83
N GLY A 32 16.51 -7.12 -5.06
CA GLY A 32 15.88 -8.04 -6.00
C GLY A 32 14.58 -8.62 -5.44
N ALA A 33 13.76 -7.74 -4.84
CA ALA A 33 12.49 -8.09 -4.22
C ALA A 33 11.31 -7.83 -5.16
N ARG A 34 10.15 -8.42 -4.83
CA ARG A 34 8.86 -8.15 -5.45
C ARG A 34 8.03 -7.25 -4.53
N VAL A 35 7.21 -6.40 -5.12
CA VAL A 35 6.33 -5.48 -4.40
C VAL A 35 4.86 -5.82 -4.68
N TRP A 36 4.05 -5.85 -3.63
CA TRP A 36 2.59 -5.87 -3.70
C TRP A 36 2.06 -4.51 -3.22
N VAL A 37 1.29 -3.84 -4.05
CA VAL A 37 0.61 -2.58 -3.71
C VAL A 37 -0.85 -2.90 -3.45
N LEU A 38 -1.32 -2.66 -2.23
CA LEU A 38 -2.66 -3.00 -1.77
C LEU A 38 -3.49 -1.74 -1.52
N HIS A 39 -4.67 -1.67 -2.13
CA HIS A 39 -5.72 -0.75 -1.71
C HIS A 39 -6.91 -1.52 -1.15
N VAL A 40 -7.42 -1.09 0.02
CA VAL A 40 -8.61 -1.68 0.62
C VAL A 40 -9.74 -0.66 0.60
N GLN A 41 -10.77 -0.96 -0.18
CA GLN A 41 -11.94 -0.11 -0.37
C GLN A 41 -12.93 -0.32 0.77
N LYS A 42 -13.24 0.76 1.51
CA LYS A 42 -14.27 0.70 2.57
C LYS A 42 -15.65 0.47 1.97
N GLY A 43 -16.43 -0.41 2.61
CA GLY A 43 -17.81 -0.68 2.23
C GLY A 43 -17.99 -1.53 0.97
N LEU A 44 -16.93 -2.13 0.44
CA LEU A 44 -17.05 -3.09 -0.66
C LEU A 44 -17.76 -4.35 -0.20
N ASP A 45 -17.47 -4.85 1.00
CA ASP A 45 -18.13 -6.02 1.59
C ASP A 45 -19.62 -5.77 1.90
N GLU A 46 -19.97 -4.57 2.39
CA GLU A 46 -21.35 -4.17 2.60
C GLU A 46 -22.12 -4.12 1.27
N LYS A 47 -21.50 -3.58 0.22
CA LYS A 47 -22.09 -3.56 -1.13
C LYS A 47 -22.22 -4.96 -1.75
N LEU A 48 -21.32 -5.88 -1.45
CA LEU A 48 -21.39 -7.27 -1.88
C LEU A 48 -22.51 -8.01 -1.12
N ASN A 49 -22.61 -7.84 0.20
CA ASN A 49 -23.65 -8.47 1.01
C ASN A 49 -25.06 -7.96 0.67
N ASP A 50 -25.25 -6.65 0.49
CA ASP A 50 -26.53 -6.07 0.05
C ASP A 50 -26.95 -6.54 -1.35
N ARG A 51 -25.99 -6.97 -2.19
CA ARG A 51 -26.27 -7.41 -3.58
C ARG A 51 -26.53 -8.89 -3.73
N ILE A 52 -26.06 -9.72 -2.83
CA ILE A 52 -26.45 -11.16 -2.76
C ILE A 52 -27.96 -11.27 -2.53
N VAL A 53 -28.58 -10.27 -1.92
CA VAL A 53 -30.03 -10.23 -1.66
C VAL A 53 -30.85 -9.58 -2.79
N SER A 54 -30.27 -8.79 -3.68
CA SER A 54 -31.04 -7.91 -4.59
C SER A 54 -30.56 -7.85 -6.05
N ALA A 55 -29.94 -8.90 -6.64
CA ALA A 55 -29.63 -9.04 -8.12
C ALA A 55 -29.58 -7.73 -8.96
N PRO A 56 -29.19 -7.59 -10.15
CA PRO A 56 -28.27 -8.17 -11.13
C PRO A 56 -27.18 -7.17 -11.61
N ASN A 57 -26.19 -6.79 -10.82
CA ASN A 57 -25.17 -5.81 -11.23
C ASN A 57 -23.72 -6.23 -10.87
N GLU A 58 -23.37 -7.52 -11.04
CA GLU A 58 -21.98 -8.01 -10.92
C GLU A 58 -21.01 -7.16 -11.73
N HIS A 59 -21.38 -6.71 -12.94
CA HIS A 59 -20.58 -5.87 -13.80
C HIS A 59 -20.24 -4.48 -13.24
N VAL A 60 -20.95 -3.97 -12.24
CA VAL A 60 -20.66 -2.65 -11.63
C VAL A 60 -19.57 -2.78 -10.56
N ILE A 61 -19.54 -3.91 -9.85
CA ILE A 61 -18.47 -4.20 -8.86
C ILE A 61 -17.18 -4.51 -9.58
N GLU A 62 -17.21 -5.36 -10.60
CA GLU A 62 -16.03 -5.66 -11.44
C GLU A 62 -15.44 -4.39 -12.04
N ARG A 63 -16.27 -3.51 -12.63
CA ARG A 63 -15.78 -2.23 -13.16
C ARG A 63 -15.20 -1.29 -12.09
N GLY A 64 -15.71 -1.32 -10.87
CA GLY A 64 -15.16 -0.55 -9.76
C GLY A 64 -13.78 -1.06 -9.33
N ILE A 65 -13.62 -2.37 -9.20
CA ILE A 65 -12.34 -3.02 -8.88
C ILE A 65 -11.33 -2.80 -10.00
N ASP A 66 -11.71 -2.97 -11.25
CA ASP A 66 -10.86 -2.74 -12.41
C ASP A 66 -10.36 -1.30 -12.49
N ALA A 67 -11.22 -0.32 -12.18
CA ALA A 67 -10.85 1.09 -12.14
C ALA A 67 -9.84 1.39 -11.03
N ASP A 68 -10.03 0.83 -9.84
CA ASP A 68 -9.11 1.00 -8.73
C ASP A 68 -7.78 0.27 -8.96
N GLU A 69 -7.80 -0.92 -9.56
CA GLU A 69 -6.57 -1.59 -9.98
C GLU A 69 -5.81 -0.78 -11.03
N GLN A 70 -6.52 -0.19 -11.99
CA GLN A 70 -5.88 0.69 -12.98
C GLN A 70 -5.28 1.92 -12.31
N ALA A 71 -5.98 2.54 -11.37
CA ALA A 71 -5.46 3.67 -10.60
C ALA A 71 -4.19 3.31 -9.80
N LEU A 72 -4.12 2.09 -9.24
CA LEU A 72 -2.90 1.61 -8.58
C LEU A 72 -1.75 1.41 -9.58
N ARG A 73 -2.01 0.84 -10.77
CA ARG A 73 -1.00 0.69 -11.82
C ARG A 73 -0.46 2.05 -12.27
N ASP A 74 -1.35 3.02 -12.45
CA ASP A 74 -0.98 4.39 -12.82
C ASP A 74 -0.14 5.07 -11.73
N LEU A 75 -0.49 4.86 -10.46
CA LEU A 75 0.28 5.36 -9.32
C LEU A 75 1.70 4.78 -9.33
N VAL A 76 1.85 3.46 -9.50
CA VAL A 76 3.15 2.79 -9.58
C VAL A 76 3.96 3.32 -10.78
N ALA A 77 3.35 3.40 -11.96
CA ALA A 77 3.99 3.90 -13.17
C ALA A 77 4.50 5.34 -13.01
N LEU A 78 3.72 6.18 -12.31
CA LEU A 78 4.12 7.55 -11.99
C LEU A 78 5.36 7.59 -11.09
N GLU A 79 5.41 6.76 -10.04
CA GLU A 79 6.56 6.71 -9.13
C GLU A 79 7.81 6.13 -9.82
N VAL A 80 7.66 5.15 -10.70
CA VAL A 80 8.77 4.64 -11.54
C VAL A 80 9.29 5.75 -12.46
N THR A 81 8.41 6.51 -13.10
CA THR A 81 8.78 7.63 -13.98
C THR A 81 9.53 8.73 -13.22
N ARG A 82 9.04 9.10 -12.03
CA ARG A 82 9.70 10.09 -11.16
C ARG A 82 11.08 9.64 -10.72
N ALA A 83 11.23 8.35 -10.39
CA ALA A 83 12.51 7.78 -10.04
C ALA A 83 13.50 7.85 -11.21
N SER A 84 13.06 7.52 -12.43
CA SER A 84 13.87 7.61 -13.64
C SER A 84 14.33 9.04 -13.91
N GLN A 85 13.45 10.03 -13.76
CA GLN A 85 13.81 11.46 -13.86
C GLN A 85 14.86 11.89 -12.83
N ALA A 86 14.88 11.21 -11.67
CA ALA A 86 15.89 11.43 -10.61
C ALA A 86 17.12 10.52 -10.77
N GLY A 87 17.32 9.87 -11.92
CA GLY A 87 18.47 9.01 -12.22
C GLY A 87 18.43 7.64 -11.54
N ARG A 88 17.25 7.17 -11.10
CA ARG A 88 17.06 5.86 -10.49
C ARG A 88 16.18 4.99 -11.38
N ASP A 89 16.60 3.77 -11.66
CA ASP A 89 15.83 2.85 -12.50
C ASP A 89 15.14 1.77 -11.65
N TYR A 90 13.82 1.80 -11.63
CA TYR A 90 12.95 0.82 -10.97
C TYR A 90 12.09 0.03 -11.97
N SER A 91 12.34 0.17 -13.27
CA SER A 91 11.52 -0.44 -14.33
C SER A 91 11.52 -1.97 -14.29
N ALA A 92 12.59 -2.58 -13.76
CA ALA A 92 12.73 -4.03 -13.63
C ALA A 92 12.13 -4.59 -12.32
N VAL A 93 11.63 -3.75 -11.41
CA VAL A 93 11.03 -4.22 -10.16
C VAL A 93 9.69 -4.91 -10.45
N PRO A 94 9.51 -6.19 -10.07
CA PRO A 94 8.22 -6.86 -10.23
C PRO A 94 7.21 -6.26 -9.26
N VAL A 95 6.13 -5.69 -9.79
CA VAL A 95 5.04 -5.11 -8.98
C VAL A 95 3.72 -5.78 -9.32
N GLU A 96 2.99 -6.16 -8.29
CA GLU A 96 1.63 -6.67 -8.36
C GLU A 96 0.69 -5.71 -7.62
N VAL A 97 -0.45 -5.37 -8.22
CA VAL A 97 -1.46 -4.52 -7.58
C VAL A 97 -2.63 -5.37 -7.12
N ARG A 98 -3.21 -5.01 -5.98
CA ARG A 98 -4.36 -5.69 -5.38
C ARG A 98 -5.35 -4.67 -4.85
N VAL A 99 -6.63 -4.90 -5.16
CA VAL A 99 -7.76 -4.20 -4.55
C VAL A 99 -8.59 -5.22 -3.78
N SER A 100 -8.97 -4.88 -2.57
CA SER A 100 -9.80 -5.73 -1.72
C SER A 100 -10.86 -4.89 -1.01
N GLY A 101 -11.93 -5.54 -0.55
CA GLY A 101 -12.89 -4.99 0.39
C GLY A 101 -12.59 -5.43 1.82
N GLY A 102 -13.24 -4.79 2.79
CA GLY A 102 -13.23 -5.21 4.18
C GLY A 102 -12.36 -4.39 5.14
N ASP A 103 -11.98 -5.01 6.25
CA ASP A 103 -11.06 -4.37 7.21
C ASP A 103 -9.63 -4.38 6.66
N TRP A 104 -9.13 -3.21 6.35
CA TRP A 104 -7.81 -3.03 5.74
C TRP A 104 -6.67 -3.70 6.53
N LEU A 105 -6.76 -3.74 7.88
CA LEU A 105 -5.73 -4.37 8.71
C LEU A 105 -5.78 -5.89 8.61
N GLY A 106 -6.98 -6.46 8.66
CA GLY A 106 -7.21 -7.90 8.47
C GLY A 106 -6.67 -8.34 7.12
N VAL A 107 -7.07 -7.66 6.04
CA VAL A 107 -6.59 -7.95 4.67
C VAL A 107 -5.08 -7.87 4.56
N ALA A 108 -4.45 -6.82 5.11
CA ALA A 108 -2.99 -6.69 5.06
C ALA A 108 -2.27 -7.80 5.84
N VAL A 109 -2.76 -8.16 7.04
CA VAL A 109 -2.18 -9.22 7.87
C VAL A 109 -2.35 -10.60 7.22
N ASP A 110 -3.51 -10.86 6.62
CA ASP A 110 -3.77 -12.13 5.91
C ASP A 110 -2.87 -12.25 4.67
N MET A 111 -2.70 -11.18 3.88
CA MET A 111 -1.74 -11.17 2.77
C MET A 111 -0.30 -11.43 3.23
N VAL A 112 0.10 -10.88 4.39
CA VAL A 112 1.44 -11.16 4.95
C VAL A 112 1.64 -12.65 5.18
N ARG A 113 0.62 -13.34 5.71
CA ARG A 113 0.68 -14.78 5.99
C ARG A 113 0.61 -15.62 4.72
N GLU A 114 -0.35 -15.33 3.84
CA GLU A 114 -0.61 -16.11 2.63
C GLU A 114 0.55 -16.03 1.62
N LEU A 115 1.13 -14.86 1.46
CA LEU A 115 2.24 -14.62 0.53
C LEU A 115 3.61 -14.67 1.21
N GLU A 116 3.64 -14.98 2.52
CA GLU A 116 4.87 -15.01 3.35
C GLU A 116 5.70 -13.73 3.16
N LEU A 117 5.06 -12.57 3.29
CA LEU A 117 5.73 -11.28 3.04
C LEU A 117 6.74 -10.96 4.15
N ASP A 118 7.88 -10.40 3.76
CA ASP A 118 9.00 -10.12 4.67
C ASP A 118 8.90 -8.74 5.31
N LEU A 119 8.28 -7.79 4.59
CA LEU A 119 8.29 -6.39 4.93
C LEU A 119 6.97 -5.72 4.54
N ILE A 120 6.43 -4.91 5.43
CA ILE A 120 5.43 -3.90 5.09
C ILE A 120 6.12 -2.54 5.02
N VAL A 121 5.90 -1.78 3.95
CA VAL A 121 6.33 -0.38 3.83
C VAL A 121 5.08 0.50 3.88
N THR A 122 5.00 1.40 4.84
CA THR A 122 3.84 2.27 5.05
C THR A 122 4.26 3.70 5.33
N GLY A 123 3.37 4.65 5.12
CA GLY A 123 3.60 6.04 5.51
C GLY A 123 3.32 6.29 6.99
N THR A 124 3.75 7.43 7.51
CA THR A 124 3.53 7.82 8.92
C THR A 124 2.07 8.14 9.22
N HIS A 125 1.33 8.73 8.27
CA HIS A 125 -0.05 9.19 8.43
C HIS A 125 -0.86 8.93 7.17
N GLY A 126 -2.18 8.82 7.31
CA GLY A 126 -3.12 8.83 6.20
C GLY A 126 -3.61 10.25 5.84
N PRO A 127 -4.66 10.36 5.00
CA PRO A 127 -5.15 11.66 4.48
C PRO A 127 -5.61 12.65 5.55
N LYS A 128 -5.89 12.19 6.76
CA LYS A 128 -6.32 12.99 7.91
C LYS A 128 -5.21 13.22 8.92
N GLY A 129 -3.95 13.38 8.47
CA GLY A 129 -2.79 13.56 9.33
C GLY A 129 -3.13 14.43 10.54
N LEU A 130 -3.10 13.82 11.74
CA LEU A 130 -3.33 14.55 12.98
C LEU A 130 -2.02 15.19 13.38
N GLU A 131 -1.97 16.52 13.39
CA GLU A 131 -0.86 17.28 13.93
C GLU A 131 -0.59 16.83 15.38
N GLY A 132 0.65 16.48 15.69
CA GLY A 132 1.08 16.11 17.04
C GLY A 132 1.19 14.61 17.34
N LEU A 133 0.76 13.70 16.46
CA LEU A 133 0.96 12.25 16.63
C LEU A 133 2.22 11.78 15.91
N LEU A 134 3.11 11.10 16.63
CA LEU A 134 4.37 10.55 16.09
C LEU A 134 4.14 9.46 15.04
N LEU A 135 3.02 8.72 15.14
CA LEU A 135 2.63 7.65 14.23
C LEU A 135 1.12 7.67 14.01
N GLY A 136 0.66 7.52 12.76
CA GLY A 136 -0.76 7.41 12.47
C GLY A 136 -1.33 6.07 12.90
N SER A 137 -2.64 6.04 13.14
CA SER A 137 -3.35 4.84 13.61
C SER A 137 -3.14 3.60 12.71
N VAL A 138 -2.97 3.79 11.41
CA VAL A 138 -2.68 2.72 10.45
C VAL A 138 -1.31 2.10 10.72
N SER A 139 -0.28 2.93 10.77
CA SER A 139 1.10 2.48 10.97
C SER A 139 1.29 1.86 12.36
N GLU A 140 0.69 2.43 13.40
CA GLU A 140 0.70 1.90 14.76
C GLU A 140 0.07 0.50 14.83
N ARG A 141 -1.10 0.32 14.21
CA ARG A 141 -1.79 -0.97 14.18
C ARG A 141 -1.02 -2.02 13.37
N LEU A 142 -0.38 -1.63 12.25
CA LEU A 142 0.49 -2.53 11.50
C LEU A 142 1.69 -2.97 12.32
N VAL A 143 2.39 -2.05 12.98
CA VAL A 143 3.54 -2.38 13.86
C VAL A 143 3.13 -3.36 14.96
N SER A 144 1.92 -3.20 15.53
CA SER A 144 1.43 -4.06 16.62
C SER A 144 0.93 -5.42 16.16
N LYS A 145 0.44 -5.57 14.92
CA LYS A 145 -0.30 -6.76 14.46
C LYS A 145 0.38 -7.55 13.36
N ALA A 146 1.27 -6.93 12.58
CA ALA A 146 1.98 -7.63 11.52
C ALA A 146 2.95 -8.67 12.10
N THR A 147 3.07 -9.80 11.42
CA THR A 147 4.02 -10.87 11.76
C THR A 147 5.35 -10.74 11.04
N CYS A 148 5.49 -9.71 10.19
CA CYS A 148 6.74 -9.34 9.52
C CYS A 148 7.21 -7.96 9.99
N SER A 149 8.38 -7.53 9.51
CA SER A 149 8.91 -6.19 9.79
C SER A 149 8.04 -5.10 9.16
N VAL A 150 8.03 -3.91 9.78
CA VAL A 150 7.32 -2.73 9.26
C VAL A 150 8.32 -1.58 9.10
N PHE A 151 8.41 -1.05 7.90
CA PHE A 151 9.21 0.14 7.57
C PHE A 151 8.28 1.33 7.41
N VAL A 152 8.45 2.33 8.26
CA VAL A 152 7.61 3.53 8.25
C VAL A 152 8.34 4.67 7.55
N VAL A 153 7.76 5.17 6.46
CA VAL A 153 8.31 6.24 5.64
C VAL A 153 7.82 7.59 6.14
N LYS A 154 8.75 8.49 6.41
CA LYS A 154 8.47 9.91 6.67
C LYS A 154 8.70 10.66 5.35
N PRO A 155 7.69 11.38 4.82
CA PRO A 155 7.89 12.19 3.62
C PRO A 155 8.85 13.34 3.89
N GLN A 156 9.52 13.82 2.85
CA GLN A 156 10.39 14.99 2.95
C GLN A 156 9.58 16.22 3.41
N GLY A 157 10.17 17.04 4.30
CA GLY A 157 9.49 18.22 4.84
C GLY A 157 8.50 17.94 5.96
N TYR A 158 8.58 16.75 6.56
CA TYR A 158 7.74 16.38 7.70
C TYR A 158 7.92 17.37 8.87
N PRO A 159 6.84 18.03 9.35
CA PRO A 159 6.95 19.19 10.23
C PRO A 159 7.56 18.93 11.61
N TYR A 160 7.61 17.65 12.04
CA TYR A 160 8.13 17.26 13.35
C TYR A 160 9.64 16.96 13.38
N LEU A 161 10.37 17.26 12.29
CA LEU A 161 11.83 17.18 12.22
C LEU A 161 12.48 18.58 12.32
N ARG A 162 11.73 19.58 12.74
CA ARG A 162 12.30 20.89 13.06
C ARG A 162 12.69 20.88 14.53
N ASP A 163 14.01 20.93 14.77
CA ASP A 163 14.60 21.26 16.07
C ASP A 163 14.15 22.66 16.50
#